data_1bd9509df8d5f1016e0b7e01e2692d96
#
_entry.id   1bd9509df8d5f1016e0b7e01e2692d96
#
_cell.length_a   1.000
_cell.length_b   1.000
_cell.length_c   1.000
_cell.angle_alpha   90.00
_cell.angle_beta   90.00
_cell.angle_gamma   90.00
#
_symmetry.space_group_name_H-M   'P 1'
#
loop_
_entity.id
_entity.type
_entity.pdbx_description
1 polymer ?
#
loop_
_entity_poly.entity_id
_entity_poly.type
_entity_poly.pdbx_seq_one_letter_code
_entity_poly.pdbx_strand_id
1 'polypeptide(L)'
;MKPKALIFAAGLLLCSLGVSAQKHDFADFKRYAAANAQLPEPSKKDKRVVFMGNSITDIWASMHPDFFKSHGYIGRGISGQTSYQFLLRFRQDVIDLKPRVVVINYGTNDIAENTGAYDEDHTFGNVLSMVDMARANGIKVILCS
;
A
#
# COMPACT_ATOMS: atom_id res chain seq x y z
N MET A 1 -42.59 61.74 -25.35
CA MET A 1 -41.33 61.04 -25.53
C MET A 1 -41.19 60.03 -24.37
N LYS A 2 -41.25 58.73 -24.66
CA LYS A 2 -41.09 57.65 -23.62
C LYS A 2 -39.63 57.13 -23.67
N PRO A 3 -38.91 56.99 -22.53
CA PRO A 3 -37.58 56.47 -22.56
C PRO A 3 -37.61 54.93 -22.73
N LYS A 4 -36.82 54.47 -23.68
CA LYS A 4 -36.57 53.01 -23.87
C LYS A 4 -35.60 52.52 -22.83
N ALA A 5 -36.06 51.58 -21.98
CA ALA A 5 -35.17 50.86 -21.04
C ALA A 5 -34.31 49.85 -21.82
N LEU A 6 -33.01 50.02 -21.72
CA LEU A 6 -32.03 49.08 -22.25
C LEU A 6 -31.80 47.97 -21.18
N ILE A 7 -32.27 46.77 -21.48
CA ILE A 7 -32.02 45.61 -20.62
C ILE A 7 -30.65 45.03 -20.99
N PHE A 8 -29.65 45.20 -20.10
CA PHE A 8 -28.37 44.52 -20.23
C PHE A 8 -28.52 43.09 -19.67
N ALA A 9 -28.56 42.11 -20.56
CA ALA A 9 -28.46 40.72 -20.18
C ALA A 9 -26.96 40.37 -19.94
N ALA A 10 -26.54 40.35 -18.67
CA ALA A 10 -25.22 39.83 -18.29
C ALA A 10 -25.27 38.31 -18.34
N GLY A 11 -24.75 37.74 -19.42
CA GLY A 11 -24.54 36.29 -19.51
C GLY A 11 -23.43 35.85 -18.57
N LEU A 12 -23.77 35.17 -17.47
CA LEU A 12 -22.80 34.43 -16.63
C LEU A 12 -22.31 33.23 -17.44
N LEU A 13 -21.10 33.36 -17.98
CA LEU A 13 -20.37 32.21 -18.53
C LEU A 13 -19.81 31.39 -17.36
N LEU A 14 -20.54 30.36 -16.91
CA LEU A 14 -20.06 29.38 -15.99
C LEU A 14 -19.02 28.50 -16.72
N CYS A 15 -17.73 28.88 -16.62
CA CYS A 15 -16.63 27.98 -16.92
C CYS A 15 -16.64 26.87 -15.88
N SER A 16 -17.25 25.74 -16.19
CA SER A 16 -17.04 24.49 -15.45
C SER A 16 -15.60 24.04 -15.68
N LEU A 17 -14.71 24.52 -14.81
CA LEU A 17 -13.39 23.90 -14.68
C LEU A 17 -13.64 22.47 -14.18
N GLY A 18 -13.60 21.52 -15.09
CA GLY A 18 -13.60 20.11 -14.74
C GLY A 18 -12.38 19.83 -13.90
N VAL A 19 -12.52 19.86 -12.57
CA VAL A 19 -11.51 19.33 -11.66
C VAL A 19 -11.45 17.83 -11.93
N SER A 20 -10.53 17.41 -12.79
CA SER A 20 -10.16 16.01 -12.91
C SER A 20 -9.53 15.62 -11.58
N ALA A 21 -10.31 14.99 -10.70
CA ALA A 21 -9.78 14.40 -9.49
C ALA A 21 -8.77 13.34 -9.94
N GLN A 22 -7.49 13.66 -9.80
CA GLN A 22 -6.42 12.72 -10.06
C GLN A 22 -6.66 11.51 -9.15
N LYS A 23 -6.94 10.35 -9.73
CA LYS A 23 -7.13 9.10 -8.98
C LYS A 23 -5.81 8.77 -8.31
N HIS A 24 -5.68 9.14 -7.04
CA HIS A 24 -4.50 8.87 -6.25
C HIS A 24 -4.54 7.41 -5.79
N ASP A 25 -3.55 6.63 -6.20
CA ASP A 25 -3.34 5.27 -5.70
C ASP A 25 -2.65 5.34 -4.33
N PHE A 26 -3.45 5.53 -3.27
CA PHE A 26 -2.96 5.77 -1.91
C PHE A 26 -2.04 4.67 -1.39
N ALA A 27 -2.31 3.42 -1.76
CA ALA A 27 -1.52 2.26 -1.33
C ALA A 27 -0.43 1.86 -2.33
N ASP A 28 -0.34 2.54 -3.48
CA ASP A 28 0.57 2.20 -4.57
C ASP A 28 0.43 0.73 -5.01
N PHE A 29 -0.81 0.32 -5.29
CA PHE A 29 -1.12 -1.05 -5.73
C PHE A 29 -0.36 -1.47 -6.99
N LYS A 30 0.06 -0.52 -7.80
CA LYS A 30 0.78 -0.78 -9.06
C LYS A 30 2.24 -1.17 -8.83
N ARG A 31 2.83 -0.78 -7.70
CA ARG A 31 4.26 -0.96 -7.40
C ARG A 31 4.75 -2.37 -7.67
N TYR A 32 4.00 -3.37 -7.18
CA TYR A 32 4.39 -4.77 -7.28
C TYR A 32 3.47 -5.62 -8.16
N ALA A 33 2.43 -5.04 -8.76
CA ALA A 33 1.43 -5.79 -9.52
C ALA A 33 2.03 -6.68 -10.63
N ALA A 34 2.94 -6.12 -11.45
CA ALA A 34 3.60 -6.88 -12.51
C ALA A 34 4.53 -7.99 -11.95
N ALA A 35 5.28 -7.68 -10.89
CA ALA A 35 6.15 -8.66 -10.26
C ALA A 35 5.35 -9.78 -9.59
N ASN A 36 4.21 -9.46 -8.96
CA ASN A 36 3.31 -10.45 -8.37
C ASN A 36 2.74 -11.40 -9.44
N ALA A 37 2.31 -10.86 -10.58
CA ALA A 37 1.76 -11.65 -11.67
C ALA A 37 2.77 -12.61 -12.32
N GLN A 38 4.06 -12.33 -12.21
CA GLN A 38 5.14 -13.16 -12.74
C GLN A 38 5.62 -14.27 -11.79
N LEU A 39 5.19 -14.22 -10.52
CA LEU A 39 5.61 -15.23 -9.55
C LEU A 39 4.92 -16.56 -9.85
N PRO A 40 5.67 -17.67 -9.91
CA PRO A 40 5.07 -18.99 -10.07
C PRO A 40 4.27 -19.36 -8.82
N GLU A 41 3.28 -20.23 -9.00
CA GLU A 41 2.62 -20.85 -7.85
C GLU A 41 3.65 -21.59 -6.98
N PRO A 42 3.63 -21.40 -5.66
CA PRO A 42 4.58 -22.07 -4.79
C PRO A 42 4.28 -23.56 -4.69
N SER A 43 5.31 -24.38 -4.81
CA SER A 43 5.23 -25.81 -4.53
C SER A 43 5.21 -26.06 -3.01
N LYS A 44 4.85 -27.28 -2.60
CA LYS A 44 4.88 -27.67 -1.17
C LYS A 44 6.29 -27.61 -0.55
N LYS A 45 7.34 -27.63 -1.38
CA LYS A 45 8.75 -27.57 -0.93
C LYS A 45 9.26 -26.14 -0.79
N ASP A 46 8.60 -25.17 -1.41
CA ASP A 46 9.03 -23.78 -1.39
C ASP A 46 8.91 -23.18 0.01
N LYS A 47 9.97 -22.52 0.41
CA LYS A 47 10.04 -21.80 1.70
C LYS A 47 9.81 -20.30 1.48
N ARG A 48 8.84 -19.94 0.64
CA ARG A 48 8.55 -18.55 0.34
C ARG A 48 8.28 -17.75 1.60
N VAL A 49 9.00 -16.66 1.77
CA VAL A 49 8.82 -15.68 2.84
C VAL A 49 8.59 -14.32 2.19
N VAL A 50 7.56 -13.62 2.60
CA VAL A 50 7.31 -12.24 2.17
C VAL A 50 7.73 -11.28 3.28
N PHE A 51 8.52 -10.27 2.91
CA PHE A 51 8.88 -9.15 3.78
C PHE A 51 8.04 -7.94 3.42
N MET A 52 7.03 -7.66 4.25
CA MET A 52 6.15 -6.50 4.14
C MET A 52 6.71 -5.37 4.99
N GLY A 53 6.76 -4.14 4.46
CA GLY A 53 7.28 -3.03 5.24
C GLY A 53 7.40 -1.73 4.46
N ASN A 54 8.15 -0.83 5.05
CA ASN A 54 8.44 0.52 4.57
C ASN A 54 9.80 0.59 3.85
N SER A 55 10.48 1.76 3.92
CA SER A 55 11.79 2.00 3.29
C SER A 55 12.88 1.03 3.76
N ILE A 56 12.87 0.60 5.02
CA ILE A 56 13.85 -0.36 5.54
C ILE A 56 13.79 -1.66 4.73
N THR A 57 12.59 -2.18 4.53
CA THR A 57 12.37 -3.40 3.74
C THR A 57 12.60 -3.17 2.24
N ASP A 58 12.17 -2.04 1.68
CA ASP A 58 12.33 -1.66 0.27
C ASP A 58 13.82 -1.56 -0.11
N ILE A 59 14.58 -0.80 0.68
CA ILE A 59 16.01 -0.59 0.45
C ILE A 59 16.79 -1.90 0.67
N TRP A 60 16.50 -2.64 1.72
CA TRP A 60 17.20 -3.91 1.98
C TRP A 60 17.02 -4.89 0.83
N ALA A 61 15.80 -5.08 0.34
CA ALA A 61 15.54 -5.98 -0.78
C ALA A 61 16.22 -5.51 -2.08
N SER A 62 16.26 -4.19 -2.32
CA SER A 62 16.90 -3.61 -3.51
C SER A 62 18.43 -3.67 -3.48
N MET A 63 19.03 -3.52 -2.29
CA MET A 63 20.49 -3.57 -2.12
C MET A 63 21.06 -5.01 -2.06
N HIS A 64 20.21 -6.00 -1.72
CA HIS A 64 20.64 -7.39 -1.56
C HIS A 64 19.77 -8.38 -2.36
N PRO A 65 19.60 -8.16 -3.69
CA PRO A 65 18.68 -8.98 -4.50
C PRO A 65 19.08 -10.46 -4.55
N ASP A 66 20.36 -10.77 -4.58
CA ASP A 66 20.86 -12.16 -4.60
C ASP A 66 20.59 -12.89 -3.29
N PHE A 67 20.69 -12.19 -2.15
CA PHE A 67 20.31 -12.74 -0.85
C PHE A 67 18.83 -13.09 -0.81
N PHE A 68 17.96 -12.19 -1.25
CA PHE A 68 16.53 -12.46 -1.32
C PHE A 68 16.21 -13.64 -2.23
N LYS A 69 16.79 -13.65 -3.44
CA LYS A 69 16.59 -14.71 -4.43
C LYS A 69 17.06 -16.08 -3.92
N SER A 70 18.26 -16.16 -3.34
CA SER A 70 18.84 -17.45 -2.88
C SER A 70 18.08 -18.08 -1.72
N HIS A 71 17.36 -17.27 -0.92
CA HIS A 71 16.56 -17.75 0.20
C HIS A 71 15.06 -17.91 -0.11
N GLY A 72 14.63 -17.58 -1.34
CA GLY A 72 13.21 -17.58 -1.71
C GLY A 72 12.42 -16.47 -1.00
N TYR A 73 13.09 -15.36 -0.67
CA TYR A 73 12.49 -14.19 -0.04
C TYR A 73 11.92 -13.24 -1.08
N ILE A 74 10.81 -12.60 -0.75
CA ILE A 74 10.13 -11.64 -1.60
C ILE A 74 9.98 -10.34 -0.82
N GLY A 75 10.68 -9.29 -1.27
CA GLY A 75 10.54 -7.94 -0.72
C GLY A 75 9.27 -7.27 -1.22
N ARG A 76 8.48 -6.76 -0.29
CA ARG A 76 7.26 -5.98 -0.56
C ARG A 76 7.23 -4.72 0.31
N GLY A 77 8.41 -4.12 0.52
CA GLY A 77 8.56 -2.81 1.13
C GLY A 77 8.22 -1.68 0.15
N ILE A 78 7.62 -0.60 0.65
CA ILE A 78 7.45 0.65 -0.09
C ILE A 78 7.83 1.80 0.82
N SER A 79 8.79 2.59 0.38
CA SER A 79 9.32 3.72 1.16
C SER A 79 8.23 4.72 1.53
N GLY A 80 8.24 5.19 2.78
CA GLY A 80 7.28 6.18 3.29
C GLY A 80 5.92 5.63 3.73
N GLN A 81 5.59 4.38 3.42
CA GLN A 81 4.29 3.82 3.75
C GLN A 81 4.11 3.52 5.24
N THR A 82 2.85 3.64 5.68
CA THR A 82 2.35 3.35 7.03
C THR A 82 1.54 2.06 7.07
N SER A 83 1.11 1.64 8.28
CA SER A 83 0.26 0.48 8.48
C SER A 83 -1.05 0.52 7.71
N TYR A 84 -1.63 1.70 7.49
CA TYR A 84 -2.85 1.90 6.69
C TYR A 84 -2.66 1.42 5.24
N GLN A 85 -1.56 1.82 4.62
CA GLN A 85 -1.25 1.44 3.24
C GLN A 85 -0.85 -0.04 3.14
N PHE A 86 -0.16 -0.58 4.17
CA PHE A 86 0.15 -2.01 4.23
C PHE A 86 -1.13 -2.84 4.26
N LEU A 87 -2.09 -2.49 5.11
CA LEU A 87 -3.36 -3.20 5.23
C LEU A 87 -4.11 -3.25 3.88
N LEU A 88 -4.18 -2.13 3.16
CA LEU A 88 -4.87 -2.05 1.87
C LEU A 88 -4.26 -3.01 0.83
N ARG A 89 -2.93 -3.10 0.74
CA ARG A 89 -2.25 -3.94 -0.26
C ARG A 89 -1.85 -5.33 0.26
N PHE A 90 -2.20 -5.66 1.51
CA PHE A 90 -1.77 -6.91 2.15
C PHE A 90 -2.27 -8.15 1.42
N ARG A 91 -3.49 -8.12 0.88
CA ARG A 91 -4.00 -9.25 0.11
C ARG A 91 -3.17 -9.51 -1.13
N GLN A 92 -3.01 -8.51 -1.99
CA GLN A 92 -2.30 -8.66 -3.28
C GLN A 92 -0.80 -8.95 -3.10
N ASP A 93 -0.16 -8.33 -2.09
CA ASP A 93 1.30 -8.36 -1.92
C ASP A 93 1.78 -9.43 -0.93
N VAL A 94 0.84 -10.07 -0.20
CA VAL A 94 1.16 -11.14 0.75
C VAL A 94 0.27 -12.36 0.54
N ILE A 95 -1.03 -12.23 0.75
CA ILE A 95 -1.95 -13.39 0.79
C ILE A 95 -1.95 -14.16 -0.54
N ASP A 96 -2.10 -13.43 -1.65
CA ASP A 96 -2.20 -14.02 -2.98
C ASP A 96 -0.86 -14.63 -3.45
N LEU A 97 0.25 -14.27 -2.82
CA LEU A 97 1.57 -14.88 -3.07
C LEU A 97 1.77 -16.20 -2.33
N LYS A 98 0.85 -16.57 -1.43
CA LYS A 98 0.83 -17.84 -0.70
C LYS A 98 2.16 -18.16 0.00
N PRO A 99 2.76 -17.25 0.78
CA PRO A 99 3.99 -17.53 1.49
C PRO A 99 3.74 -18.47 2.69
N ARG A 100 4.80 -19.09 3.18
CA ARG A 100 4.77 -19.81 4.47
C ARG A 100 4.84 -18.87 5.67
N VAL A 101 5.55 -17.76 5.49
CA VAL A 101 5.79 -16.76 6.53
C VAL A 101 5.69 -15.38 5.91
N VAL A 102 5.10 -14.46 6.64
CA VAL A 102 5.23 -13.02 6.39
C VAL A 102 5.97 -12.37 7.56
N VAL A 103 6.95 -11.54 7.24
CA VAL A 103 7.64 -10.65 8.18
C VAL A 103 7.09 -9.25 7.94
N ILE A 104 6.55 -8.61 8.98
CA ILE A 104 5.95 -7.27 8.89
C ILE A 104 6.80 -6.31 9.70
N ASN A 105 7.49 -5.38 9.04
CA ASN A 105 8.22 -4.29 9.67
C ASN A 105 7.36 -3.02 9.60
N TYR A 106 6.89 -2.52 10.74
CA TYR A 106 5.89 -1.46 10.81
C TYR A 106 6.19 -0.42 11.89
N GLY A 107 5.42 0.66 11.93
CA GLY A 107 5.36 1.63 13.01
C GLY A 107 6.16 2.90 12.78
N THR A 108 7.34 2.83 12.19
CA THR A 108 8.24 3.98 12.01
C THR A 108 7.56 5.17 11.32
N ASN A 109 6.87 4.92 10.21
CA ASN A 109 6.21 5.97 9.44
C ASN A 109 4.84 6.35 9.99
N ASP A 110 4.20 5.47 10.76
CA ASP A 110 2.99 5.78 11.52
C ASP A 110 3.32 6.82 12.60
N ILE A 111 4.38 6.58 13.39
CA ILE A 111 4.88 7.52 14.41
C ILE A 111 5.38 8.82 13.78
N ALA A 112 5.96 8.77 12.58
CA ALA A 112 6.39 9.94 11.81
C ALA A 112 5.22 10.69 11.14
N GLU A 113 3.98 10.25 11.33
CA GLU A 113 2.75 10.88 10.85
C GLU A 113 2.68 11.07 9.32
N ASN A 114 3.29 10.15 8.55
CA ASN A 114 3.39 10.26 7.10
C ASN A 114 2.01 10.26 6.38
N THR A 115 0.97 9.73 7.01
CA THR A 115 -0.39 9.66 6.42
C THR A 115 -1.45 10.34 7.28
N GLY A 116 -1.07 11.05 8.32
CA GLY A 116 -1.95 11.73 9.26
C GLY A 116 -1.45 11.60 10.70
N ALA A 117 -2.14 12.22 11.65
CA ALA A 117 -1.78 12.16 13.06
C ALA A 117 -1.63 10.72 13.56
N TYR A 118 -0.60 10.48 14.38
CA TYR A 118 -0.36 9.16 14.93
C TYR A 118 -1.49 8.74 15.88
N ASP A 119 -1.98 7.54 15.66
CA ASP A 119 -2.98 6.89 16.50
C ASP A 119 -2.52 5.45 16.76
N GLU A 120 -2.22 5.15 18.03
CA GLU A 120 -1.69 3.84 18.44
C GLU A 120 -2.72 2.73 18.23
N ASP A 121 -3.98 2.97 18.58
CA ASP A 121 -5.05 1.98 18.50
C ASP A 121 -5.32 1.62 17.03
N HIS A 122 -5.37 2.60 16.13
CA HIS A 122 -5.53 2.36 14.71
C HIS A 122 -4.31 1.66 14.09
N THR A 123 -3.09 2.10 14.45
CA THR A 123 -1.87 1.46 13.96
C THR A 123 -1.82 -0.01 14.36
N PHE A 124 -2.09 -0.29 15.64
CA PHE A 124 -2.11 -1.66 16.16
C PHE A 124 -3.28 -2.47 15.57
N GLY A 125 -4.47 -1.86 15.43
CA GLY A 125 -5.63 -2.49 14.78
C GLY A 125 -5.36 -2.90 13.33
N ASN A 126 -4.64 -2.07 12.55
CA ASN A 126 -4.21 -2.40 11.21
C ASN A 126 -3.27 -3.62 11.20
N VAL A 127 -2.31 -3.66 12.13
CA VAL A 127 -1.37 -4.79 12.25
C VAL A 127 -2.10 -6.07 12.66
N LEU A 128 -3.00 -6.01 13.64
CA LEU A 128 -3.82 -7.16 14.03
C LEU A 128 -4.67 -7.69 12.87
N SER A 129 -5.28 -6.81 12.10
CA SER A 129 -6.04 -7.18 10.90
C SER A 129 -5.19 -7.94 9.88
N MET A 130 -3.94 -7.51 9.66
CA MET A 130 -2.99 -8.22 8.80
C MET A 130 -2.61 -9.58 9.38
N VAL A 131 -2.40 -9.69 10.70
CA VAL A 131 -2.12 -10.94 11.40
C VAL A 131 -3.27 -11.92 11.25
N ASP A 132 -4.50 -11.46 11.43
CA ASP A 132 -5.70 -12.30 11.31
C ASP A 132 -5.90 -12.79 9.87
N MET A 133 -5.70 -11.92 8.88
CA MET A 133 -5.74 -12.31 7.47
C MET A 133 -4.67 -13.36 7.15
N ALA A 134 -3.45 -13.18 7.64
CA ALA A 134 -2.37 -14.13 7.41
C ALA A 134 -2.68 -15.50 8.04
N ARG A 135 -3.10 -15.52 9.31
CA ARG A 135 -3.47 -16.75 10.04
C ARG A 135 -4.63 -17.49 9.38
N ALA A 136 -5.66 -16.77 8.94
CA ALA A 136 -6.80 -17.35 8.23
C ALA A 136 -6.40 -18.02 6.91
N ASN A 137 -5.24 -17.65 6.34
CA ASN A 137 -4.67 -18.24 5.14
C ASN A 137 -3.49 -19.21 5.43
N GLY A 138 -3.30 -19.62 6.68
CA GLY A 138 -2.26 -20.58 7.08
C GLY A 138 -0.82 -20.02 7.03
N ILE A 139 -0.68 -18.69 6.99
CA ILE A 139 0.61 -17.98 6.91
C ILE A 139 1.08 -17.66 8.34
N LYS A 140 2.32 -18.02 8.66
CA LYS A 140 2.96 -17.63 9.93
C LYS A 140 3.37 -16.17 9.87
N VAL A 141 3.27 -15.45 11.00
CA VAL A 141 3.60 -14.03 11.08
C VAL A 141 4.75 -13.80 12.03
N ILE A 142 5.68 -12.93 11.60
CA ILE A 142 6.75 -12.35 12.44
C ILE A 142 6.55 -10.84 12.38
N LEU A 143 6.43 -10.21 13.54
CA LEU A 143 6.34 -8.76 13.66
C LEU A 143 7.70 -8.20 14.05
N CYS A 144 8.10 -7.13 13.40
CA CYS A 144 9.29 -6.33 13.69
C CYS A 144 8.87 -4.88 13.89
N SER A 145 9.25 -4.28 15.00
CA SER A 145 8.98 -2.88 15.36
C SER A 145 10.30 -2.13 15.58
#